data_674fa906506373ec550bd77304e1394a
#
_entry.id   674fa906506373ec550bd77304e1394a
#
_cell.length_a   1.000
_cell.length_b   1.000
_cell.length_c   1.000
_cell.angle_alpha   90.00
_cell.angle_beta   90.00
_cell.angle_gamma   90.00
#
_symmetry.space_group_name_H-M   'P 1'
#
loop_
_entity.id
_entity.type
_entity.pdbx_description
1 polymer ?
#
loop_
_entity_poly.entity_id
_entity_poly.type
_entity_poly.pdbx_seq_one_letter_code
_entity_poly.pdbx_strand_id
1 'polypeptide(L)'
;MSKTKKHRKKLQRRAKPSGWSTSDADEIKRRRLRGANESIRIESQTPDDAFYGCYRAHSGSGQAYRVEIRSLAEPINTCNCPDHRVNGLGTCKHIEATLQRLQYRRKRAFQKAASTGSPHIEIFLDRQDHQIRICWPMGSRSRSRARDLISPFFTGDNTLTGDPLDTLPALERAIDAANAAVRRRIRVSRELNTWLENLDRHAQQLRSRQHFEAEVTAGNASLDLVKHPLYPYQQEGMLHLAFTGRALLADEMGLGKTVQAVAACELLRRTLGIRRVLVISPASLKGEWEEQIAKFTDLPSHIIQGPRARRLCQYDEPAFFNLANYEQIRPDVEEINASLAPDVIILDEAQRIKNWQTKTCLLYTSDAADEYNPVE
;
A
#
# COMPACT_ATOMS: atom_id res chain seq x y z
N MET A 1 46.76 34.88 -23.41
CA MET A 1 45.95 33.62 -23.28
C MET A 1 45.75 33.32 -21.80
N SER A 2 44.64 33.76 -21.25
CA SER A 2 44.33 33.64 -19.80
C SER A 2 43.41 32.45 -19.58
N LYS A 3 43.86 31.46 -18.78
CA LYS A 3 43.06 30.27 -18.39
C LYS A 3 42.25 30.64 -17.14
N THR A 4 40.96 30.81 -17.33
CA THR A 4 39.98 30.94 -16.22
C THR A 4 39.73 29.59 -15.57
N LYS A 5 40.26 29.39 -14.34
CA LYS A 5 39.96 28.26 -13.47
C LYS A 5 38.54 28.42 -12.87
N LYS A 6 37.60 27.57 -13.29
CA LYS A 6 36.31 27.43 -12.62
C LYS A 6 36.52 26.78 -11.25
N HIS A 7 36.32 27.52 -10.18
CA HIS A 7 36.22 27.01 -8.81
C HIS A 7 34.91 26.23 -8.64
N ARG A 8 34.98 24.92 -8.64
CA ARG A 8 33.92 24.04 -8.13
C ARG A 8 33.92 24.19 -6.60
N LYS A 9 32.92 24.89 -6.03
CA LYS A 9 32.64 24.83 -4.58
C LYS A 9 32.28 23.38 -4.20
N LYS A 10 33.18 22.73 -3.44
CA LYS A 10 32.85 21.46 -2.73
C LYS A 10 31.73 21.76 -1.75
N LEU A 11 30.54 21.19 -1.96
CA LEU A 11 29.50 21.15 -0.96
C LEU A 11 30.05 20.39 0.26
N GLN A 12 30.20 21.09 1.38
CA GLN A 12 30.56 20.50 2.66
C GLN A 12 29.50 19.45 3.01
N ARG A 13 29.92 18.20 3.16
CA ARG A 13 29.12 17.14 3.76
C ARG A 13 28.77 17.57 5.18
N ARG A 14 27.54 18.00 5.42
CA ARG A 14 27.04 18.22 6.77
C ARG A 14 27.06 16.90 7.53
N ALA A 15 27.62 16.92 8.74
CA ALA A 15 27.63 15.82 9.67
C ALA A 15 26.21 15.27 9.87
N LYS A 16 26.05 13.94 9.86
CA LYS A 16 24.78 13.30 10.22
C LYS A 16 24.46 13.67 11.67
N PRO A 17 23.22 14.06 11.99
CA PRO A 17 22.83 14.25 13.39
C PRO A 17 23.05 12.94 14.15
N SER A 18 23.70 13.00 15.30
CA SER A 18 23.90 11.91 16.22
C SER A 18 22.64 11.68 17.05
N GLY A 19 21.62 11.05 16.45
CA GLY A 19 20.36 10.70 17.12
C GLY A 19 19.42 10.00 16.16
N TRP A 20 18.72 9.00 16.63
CA TRP A 20 17.78 8.18 15.85
C TRP A 20 16.43 8.87 15.61
N SER A 21 16.15 10.03 16.26
CA SER A 21 14.92 10.78 16.09
C SER A 21 15.16 12.04 15.23
N THR A 22 14.54 12.09 14.06
CA THR A 22 14.39 13.29 13.27
C THR A 22 13.01 13.88 13.55
N SER A 23 12.90 15.23 13.65
CA SER A 23 11.57 15.86 13.76
C SER A 23 10.81 15.80 12.43
N ASP A 24 9.46 15.83 12.48
CA ASP A 24 8.62 15.90 11.28
C ASP A 24 9.00 17.07 10.39
N ALA A 25 9.37 18.20 10.98
CA ALA A 25 9.86 19.37 10.26
C ALA A 25 11.15 19.10 9.46
N ASP A 26 12.09 18.32 10.03
CA ASP A 26 13.31 17.91 9.32
C ASP A 26 13.00 16.93 8.18
N GLU A 27 12.08 16.01 8.39
CA GLU A 27 11.66 15.06 7.38
C GLU A 27 10.90 15.75 6.22
N ILE A 28 10.03 16.70 6.50
CA ILE A 28 9.38 17.55 5.49
C ILE A 28 10.43 18.34 4.71
N LYS A 29 11.39 18.95 5.41
CA LYS A 29 12.48 19.71 4.78
C LYS A 29 13.34 18.83 3.85
N ARG A 30 13.62 17.59 4.25
CA ARG A 30 14.32 16.62 3.38
C ARG A 30 13.54 16.33 2.11
N ARG A 31 12.21 16.14 2.20
CA ARG A 31 11.34 15.90 1.05
C ARG A 31 11.28 17.09 0.11
N ARG A 32 11.26 18.31 0.65
CA ARG A 32 11.37 19.56 -0.13
C ARG A 32 12.68 19.64 -0.91
N LEU A 33 13.79 19.35 -0.25
CA LEU A 33 15.10 19.35 -0.90
C LEU A 33 15.22 18.28 -1.97
N ARG A 34 14.67 17.09 -1.73
CA ARG A 34 14.61 16.01 -2.72
C ARG A 34 13.74 16.40 -3.90
N GLY A 35 12.56 16.99 -3.66
CA GLY A 35 11.68 17.50 -4.71
C GLY A 35 12.32 18.56 -5.60
N ALA A 36 13.22 19.40 -5.03
CA ALA A 36 13.97 20.42 -5.77
C ALA A 36 15.15 19.87 -6.58
N ASN A 37 15.81 18.81 -6.07
CA ASN A 37 17.11 18.37 -6.60
C ASN A 37 17.01 17.09 -7.47
N GLU A 38 15.97 16.28 -7.30
CA GLU A 38 15.76 15.09 -8.13
C GLU A 38 15.08 15.48 -9.46
N SER A 39 15.44 14.77 -10.53
CA SER A 39 14.83 14.99 -11.85
C SER A 39 13.42 14.38 -11.89
N ILE A 40 12.44 15.15 -11.40
CA ILE A 40 11.02 14.76 -11.42
C ILE A 40 10.30 15.59 -12.48
N ARG A 41 9.79 14.94 -13.52
CA ARG A 41 8.98 15.59 -14.55
C ARG A 41 7.52 15.61 -14.12
N ILE A 42 6.92 16.81 -14.06
CA ILE A 42 5.52 17.01 -13.67
C ILE A 42 4.68 17.31 -14.92
N GLU A 43 3.59 16.60 -15.07
CA GLU A 43 2.63 16.72 -16.16
C GLU A 43 1.22 16.91 -15.59
N SER A 44 0.48 17.94 -16.07
CA SER A 44 -0.91 18.16 -15.64
C SER A 44 -1.84 17.16 -16.31
N GLN A 45 -2.72 16.57 -15.53
CA GLN A 45 -3.81 15.70 -16.00
C GLN A 45 -5.17 16.46 -16.05
N THR A 46 -5.21 17.68 -15.51
CA THR A 46 -6.38 18.56 -15.49
C THR A 46 -5.97 19.94 -16.04
N PRO A 47 -5.85 20.08 -17.38
CA PRO A 47 -5.32 21.31 -17.99
C PRO A 47 -6.18 22.56 -17.75
N ASP A 48 -7.47 22.40 -17.49
CA ASP A 48 -8.40 23.50 -17.20
C ASP A 48 -8.17 24.15 -15.84
N ASP A 49 -7.44 23.49 -14.94
CA ASP A 49 -7.06 24.00 -13.63
C ASP A 49 -5.59 24.40 -13.59
N ALA A 50 -5.36 25.67 -13.29
CA ALA A 50 -4.01 26.23 -13.30
C ALA A 50 -3.11 25.69 -12.16
N PHE A 51 -3.71 25.36 -11.00
CA PHE A 51 -2.97 25.00 -9.76
C PHE A 51 -3.55 23.78 -9.06
N TYR A 52 -4.87 23.65 -9.02
CA TYR A 52 -5.56 22.57 -8.31
C TYR A 52 -5.92 21.42 -9.27
N GLY A 53 -5.78 20.18 -8.82
CA GLY A 53 -6.13 19.02 -9.64
C GLY A 53 -5.10 17.91 -9.62
N CYS A 54 -5.17 17.04 -10.64
CA CYS A 54 -4.33 15.86 -10.76
C CYS A 54 -3.08 16.14 -11.62
N TYR A 55 -1.95 15.64 -11.15
CA TYR A 55 -0.67 15.69 -11.83
C TYR A 55 -0.04 14.30 -11.88
N ARG A 56 0.76 14.05 -12.90
CA ARG A 56 1.60 12.86 -13.00
C ARG A 56 3.06 13.28 -12.77
N ALA A 57 3.67 12.73 -11.73
CA ALA A 57 5.06 12.97 -11.38
C ALA A 57 5.91 11.77 -11.84
N HIS A 58 6.72 11.97 -12.86
CA HIS A 58 7.63 10.94 -13.39
C HIS A 58 8.95 11.03 -12.65
N SER A 59 9.28 9.96 -11.91
CA SER A 59 10.55 9.81 -11.20
C SER A 59 11.68 9.50 -12.17
N GLY A 60 12.92 9.86 -11.81
CA GLY A 60 14.12 9.46 -12.56
C GLY A 60 14.34 7.94 -12.66
N SER A 61 13.63 7.12 -11.85
CA SER A 61 13.63 5.66 -11.95
C SER A 61 12.66 5.10 -13.01
N GLY A 62 11.98 5.96 -13.76
CA GLY A 62 11.00 5.56 -14.78
C GLY A 62 9.58 5.36 -14.27
N GLN A 63 9.36 5.34 -12.96
CA GLN A 63 8.02 5.21 -12.38
C GLN A 63 7.27 6.56 -12.40
N ALA A 64 5.95 6.49 -12.62
CA ALA A 64 5.06 7.63 -12.61
C ALA A 64 4.05 7.54 -11.46
N TYR A 65 3.93 8.62 -10.68
CA TYR A 65 3.04 8.70 -9.54
C TYR A 65 1.97 9.76 -9.75
N ARG A 66 0.76 9.47 -9.31
CA ARG A 66 -0.35 10.43 -9.32
C ARG A 66 -0.25 11.33 -8.09
N VAL A 67 -0.31 12.65 -8.32
CA VAL A 67 -0.32 13.67 -7.28
C VAL A 67 -1.62 14.47 -7.42
N GLU A 68 -2.37 14.61 -6.34
CA GLU A 68 -3.57 15.45 -6.27
C GLU A 68 -3.27 16.67 -5.41
N ILE A 69 -3.36 17.87 -6.01
CA ILE A 69 -3.15 19.15 -5.34
C ILE A 69 -4.51 19.77 -5.00
N ARG A 70 -4.81 19.86 -3.71
CA ARG A 70 -6.02 20.44 -3.11
C ARG A 70 -5.73 21.74 -2.40
N SER A 71 -4.54 21.86 -1.82
CA SER A 71 -4.09 23.07 -1.16
C SER A 71 -2.67 23.44 -1.60
N LEU A 72 -2.41 24.73 -1.71
CA LEU A 72 -1.08 25.27 -1.97
C LEU A 72 -0.37 25.72 -0.67
N ALA A 73 -1.10 25.70 0.45
CA ALA A 73 -0.62 26.16 1.75
C ALA A 73 -0.61 25.02 2.81
N GLU A 74 -1.62 24.15 2.81
CA GLU A 74 -1.81 23.11 3.80
C GLU A 74 -1.38 21.73 3.32
N PRO A 75 -0.94 20.81 4.19
CA PRO A 75 -0.44 19.49 3.83
C PRO A 75 -1.58 18.46 3.62
N ILE A 76 -2.63 18.86 2.87
CA ILE A 76 -3.80 18.01 2.53
C ILE A 76 -3.75 17.44 1.11
N ASN A 77 -2.59 17.52 0.48
CA ASN A 77 -2.36 16.96 -0.86
C ASN A 77 -2.05 15.48 -0.77
N THR A 78 -2.35 14.72 -1.83
CA THR A 78 -2.07 13.28 -1.84
C THR A 78 -1.17 12.87 -3.00
N CYS A 79 -0.46 11.75 -2.77
CA CYS A 79 0.35 11.07 -3.77
C CYS A 79 0.27 9.56 -3.57
N ASN A 80 0.13 8.80 -4.64
CA ASN A 80 0.09 7.34 -4.55
C ASN A 80 1.48 6.68 -4.40
N CYS A 81 2.55 7.45 -4.17
CA CYS A 81 3.88 6.86 -3.95
C CYS A 81 3.99 6.19 -2.57
N PRO A 82 4.85 5.15 -2.43
CA PRO A 82 5.04 4.45 -1.15
C PRO A 82 5.42 5.36 0.02
N ASP A 83 6.31 6.36 -0.22
CA ASP A 83 6.72 7.29 0.83
C ASP A 83 5.52 8.08 1.40
N HIS A 84 4.61 8.57 0.55
CA HIS A 84 3.44 9.31 1.03
C HIS A 84 2.44 8.42 1.78
N ARG A 85 2.32 7.15 1.36
CA ARG A 85 1.36 6.21 1.96
C ARG A 85 1.69 5.88 3.42
N VAL A 86 2.99 5.88 3.79
CA VAL A 86 3.45 5.36 5.10
C VAL A 86 4.04 6.43 6.03
N ASN A 87 4.22 7.68 5.58
CA ASN A 87 4.98 8.63 6.38
C ASN A 87 4.15 9.51 7.33
N GLY A 88 2.82 9.56 7.17
CA GLY A 88 1.92 10.37 8.00
C GLY A 88 2.14 11.90 7.94
N LEU A 89 3.08 12.38 7.10
CA LEU A 89 3.50 13.80 7.07
C LEU A 89 2.67 14.68 6.12
N GLY A 90 1.69 14.11 5.41
CA GLY A 90 0.88 14.82 4.42
C GLY A 90 1.66 15.33 3.20
N THR A 91 2.94 14.95 3.03
CA THR A 91 3.78 15.34 1.91
C THR A 91 4.81 14.29 1.54
N CYS A 92 5.32 14.37 0.29
CA CYS A 92 6.43 13.57 -0.21
C CYS A 92 7.21 14.38 -1.26
N LYS A 93 8.34 13.85 -1.72
CA LYS A 93 9.15 14.52 -2.75
C LYS A 93 8.37 14.86 -4.03
N HIS A 94 7.37 14.07 -4.42
CA HIS A 94 6.57 14.29 -5.63
C HIS A 94 5.57 15.44 -5.44
N ILE A 95 4.91 15.54 -4.28
CA ILE A 95 4.05 16.68 -3.92
C ILE A 95 4.90 17.96 -3.88
N GLU A 96 6.04 17.93 -3.19
CA GLU A 96 6.93 19.08 -3.06
C GLU A 96 7.49 19.54 -4.42
N ALA A 97 7.88 18.59 -5.30
CA ALA A 97 8.31 18.91 -6.66
C ALA A 97 7.18 19.57 -7.48
N THR A 98 5.95 19.10 -7.33
CA THR A 98 4.77 19.66 -8.01
C THR A 98 4.51 21.07 -7.54
N LEU A 99 4.44 21.31 -6.23
CA LEU A 99 4.23 22.65 -5.64
C LEU A 99 5.31 23.64 -6.07
N GLN A 100 6.58 23.24 -6.03
CA GLN A 100 7.71 24.08 -6.45
C GLN A 100 7.63 24.45 -7.93
N ARG A 101 7.25 23.49 -8.81
CA ARG A 101 7.10 23.76 -10.23
C ARG A 101 5.95 24.72 -10.52
N LEU A 102 4.83 24.57 -9.82
CA LEU A 102 3.68 25.48 -9.93
C LEU A 102 4.04 26.89 -9.46
N GLN A 103 4.74 27.01 -8.34
CA GLN A 103 5.21 28.27 -7.80
C GLN A 103 6.23 28.96 -8.72
N TYR A 104 7.20 28.20 -9.25
CA TYR A 104 8.24 28.74 -10.13
C TYR A 104 7.67 29.34 -11.41
N ARG A 105 6.72 28.67 -12.03
CA ARG A 105 6.11 29.10 -13.31
C ARG A 105 5.28 30.37 -13.21
N ARG A 106 4.55 30.57 -12.10
CA ARG A 106 3.56 31.67 -11.94
C ARG A 106 3.51 32.19 -10.50
N LYS A 107 4.61 32.67 -9.97
CA LYS A 107 4.77 33.04 -8.54
C LYS A 107 3.64 33.90 -7.97
N ARG A 108 3.28 35.02 -8.63
CA ARG A 108 2.21 35.94 -8.15
C ARG A 108 0.82 35.26 -8.18
N ALA A 109 0.52 34.55 -9.26
CA ALA A 109 -0.74 33.83 -9.40
C ALA A 109 -0.83 32.67 -8.39
N PHE A 110 0.28 31.98 -8.13
CA PHE A 110 0.35 30.93 -7.10
C PHE A 110 0.07 31.49 -5.70
N GLN A 111 0.68 32.63 -5.33
CA GLN A 111 0.43 33.28 -4.03
C GLN A 111 -1.04 33.69 -3.88
N LYS A 112 -1.63 34.27 -4.93
CA LYS A 112 -3.05 34.62 -4.94
C LYS A 112 -3.93 33.36 -4.81
N ALA A 113 -3.64 32.30 -5.55
CA ALA A 113 -4.38 31.04 -5.45
C ALA A 113 -4.25 30.41 -4.06
N ALA A 114 -3.06 30.42 -3.46
CA ALA A 114 -2.82 29.91 -2.10
C ALA A 114 -3.66 30.66 -1.04
N SER A 115 -3.84 31.98 -1.18
CA SER A 115 -4.67 32.77 -0.26
C SER A 115 -6.17 32.63 -0.53
N THR A 116 -6.58 32.28 -1.75
CA THR A 116 -7.99 32.10 -2.13
C THR A 116 -8.50 30.67 -1.86
N GLY A 117 -7.58 29.67 -1.84
CA GLY A 117 -7.92 28.24 -1.71
C GLY A 117 -8.47 27.61 -3.00
N SER A 118 -8.77 26.31 -2.94
CA SER A 118 -9.38 25.58 -4.03
C SER A 118 -10.78 26.11 -4.34
N PRO A 119 -11.18 26.27 -5.61
CA PRO A 119 -12.55 26.63 -5.99
C PRO A 119 -13.52 25.43 -5.90
N HIS A 120 -13.03 24.25 -5.59
CA HIS A 120 -13.81 23.02 -5.51
C HIS A 120 -14.08 22.60 -4.08
N ILE A 121 -15.14 21.83 -3.90
CA ILE A 121 -15.37 21.04 -2.68
C ILE A 121 -14.47 19.82 -2.81
N GLU A 122 -13.52 19.66 -1.89
CA GLU A 122 -12.53 18.59 -1.93
C GLU A 122 -12.84 17.57 -0.84
N ILE A 123 -13.03 16.29 -1.20
CA ILE A 123 -13.29 15.17 -0.30
C ILE A 123 -12.09 14.23 -0.40
N PHE A 124 -11.43 13.96 0.74
CA PHE A 124 -10.16 13.24 0.77
C PHE A 124 -9.97 12.47 2.08
N LEU A 125 -9.01 11.55 2.09
CA LEU A 125 -8.55 10.85 3.29
C LEU A 125 -7.51 11.71 4.02
N ASP A 126 -7.79 12.08 5.25
CA ASP A 126 -6.78 12.62 6.16
C ASP A 126 -6.00 11.43 6.74
N ARG A 127 -4.68 11.39 6.41
CA ARG A 127 -3.84 10.28 6.81
C ARG A 127 -3.29 10.38 8.24
N GLN A 128 -3.53 11.50 8.93
CA GLN A 128 -3.11 11.66 10.33
C GLN A 128 -4.07 10.93 11.27
N ASP A 129 -5.36 11.02 10.98
CA ASP A 129 -6.42 10.42 11.82
C ASP A 129 -7.22 9.33 11.09
N HIS A 130 -6.85 9.00 9.85
CA HIS A 130 -7.52 8.02 8.99
C HIS A 130 -9.01 8.29 8.77
N GLN A 131 -9.41 9.57 8.76
CA GLN A 131 -10.77 10.00 8.56
C GLN A 131 -10.99 10.62 7.18
N ILE A 132 -12.17 10.42 6.61
CA ILE A 132 -12.57 11.11 5.39
C ILE A 132 -13.02 12.51 5.78
N ARG A 133 -12.34 13.51 5.21
CA ARG A 133 -12.59 14.92 5.45
C ARG A 133 -13.04 15.66 4.22
N ILE A 134 -13.73 16.78 4.45
CA ILE A 134 -14.14 17.72 3.41
C ILE A 134 -13.49 19.08 3.62
N CYS A 135 -13.02 19.67 2.51
CA CYS A 135 -12.56 21.05 2.48
C CYS A 135 -13.51 21.87 1.60
N TRP A 136 -14.06 22.93 2.17
CA TRP A 136 -15.00 23.84 1.47
C TRP A 136 -14.24 24.96 0.76
N PRO A 137 -14.71 25.40 -0.42
CA PRO A 137 -14.12 26.55 -1.10
C PRO A 137 -14.20 27.81 -0.23
N MET A 138 -13.10 28.56 -0.14
CA MET A 138 -13.07 29.82 0.60
C MET A 138 -13.95 30.87 -0.08
N GLY A 139 -14.69 31.66 0.71
CA GLY A 139 -15.48 32.79 0.21
C GLY A 139 -16.86 32.44 -0.36
N SER A 140 -17.25 31.18 -0.43
CA SER A 140 -18.59 30.76 -0.84
C SER A 140 -19.60 30.99 0.28
N ARG A 141 -20.08 32.23 0.43
CA ARG A 141 -21.20 32.58 1.34
C ARG A 141 -22.56 32.11 0.81
N SER A 142 -22.66 31.66 -0.42
CA SER A 142 -23.94 31.25 -0.96
C SER A 142 -24.20 29.77 -0.74
N ARG A 143 -25.39 29.44 -0.25
CA ARG A 143 -26.02 28.12 -0.37
C ARG A 143 -25.89 27.68 -1.83
N SER A 144 -24.87 26.88 -2.13
CA SER A 144 -24.76 26.32 -3.46
C SER A 144 -25.42 24.94 -3.45
N ARG A 145 -26.15 24.59 -4.53
CA ARG A 145 -26.74 23.24 -4.67
C ARG A 145 -25.72 22.12 -4.39
N ALA A 146 -24.44 22.36 -4.68
CA ALA A 146 -23.38 21.41 -4.37
C ALA A 146 -23.14 21.28 -2.85
N ARG A 147 -23.20 22.41 -2.10
CA ARG A 147 -23.06 22.39 -0.64
C ARG A 147 -24.27 21.73 0.02
N ASP A 148 -25.46 22.06 -0.43
CA ASP A 148 -26.71 21.51 0.13
C ASP A 148 -26.77 19.98 -0.10
N LEU A 149 -26.25 19.49 -1.23
CA LEU A 149 -26.15 18.07 -1.55
C LEU A 149 -25.18 17.33 -0.62
N ILE A 150 -24.01 17.92 -0.34
CA ILE A 150 -22.89 17.25 0.33
C ILE A 150 -22.94 17.41 1.86
N SER A 151 -23.40 18.56 2.37
CA SER A 151 -23.37 18.85 3.81
C SER A 151 -24.05 17.81 4.71
N PRO A 152 -25.10 17.07 4.30
CA PRO A 152 -25.70 16.05 5.17
C PRO A 152 -24.79 14.84 5.46
N PHE A 153 -23.79 14.63 4.63
CA PHE A 153 -22.83 13.52 4.78
C PHE A 153 -21.64 13.85 5.70
N PHE A 154 -21.53 15.09 6.17
CA PHE A 154 -20.41 15.55 6.98
C PHE A 154 -20.87 16.22 8.27
N THR A 155 -20.07 16.04 9.32
CA THR A 155 -20.28 16.68 10.61
C THR A 155 -19.82 18.13 10.61
N GLY A 156 -20.07 18.86 11.69
CA GLY A 156 -19.66 20.27 11.81
C GLY A 156 -18.15 20.50 11.82
N ASP A 157 -17.37 19.47 12.14
CA ASP A 157 -15.89 19.44 12.10
C ASP A 157 -15.34 18.94 10.74
N ASN A 158 -16.18 18.84 9.73
CA ASN A 158 -15.85 18.44 8.36
C ASN A 158 -15.40 16.99 8.20
N THR A 159 -15.77 16.08 9.09
CA THR A 159 -15.53 14.63 8.95
C THR A 159 -16.77 13.91 8.40
N LEU A 160 -16.56 12.81 7.68
CA LEU A 160 -17.66 11.97 7.17
C LEU A 160 -18.48 11.41 8.32
N THR A 161 -19.82 11.40 8.19
CA THR A 161 -20.73 10.84 9.21
C THR A 161 -20.88 9.33 9.05
N GLY A 162 -21.04 8.61 10.17
CA GLY A 162 -21.37 7.19 10.15
C GLY A 162 -20.24 6.27 9.65
N ASP A 163 -20.60 5.05 9.26
CA ASP A 163 -19.66 4.08 8.72
C ASP A 163 -19.23 4.47 7.30
N PRO A 164 -17.94 4.61 7.02
CA PRO A 164 -17.44 4.91 5.68
C PRO A 164 -17.87 3.89 4.61
N LEU A 165 -18.03 2.61 4.96
CA LEU A 165 -18.47 1.55 4.05
C LEU A 165 -19.90 1.78 3.51
N ASP A 166 -20.75 2.42 4.29
CA ASP A 166 -22.13 2.74 3.89
C ASP A 166 -22.23 4.17 3.33
N THR A 167 -21.59 5.12 4.01
CA THR A 167 -21.79 6.56 3.74
C THR A 167 -21.07 7.01 2.48
N LEU A 168 -19.85 6.54 2.20
CA LEU A 168 -19.12 6.96 1.00
C LEU A 168 -19.80 6.52 -0.30
N PRO A 169 -20.27 5.25 -0.45
CA PRO A 169 -21.04 4.86 -1.62
C PRO A 169 -22.37 5.62 -1.78
N ALA A 170 -23.02 6.00 -0.66
CA ALA A 170 -24.24 6.80 -0.70
C ALA A 170 -23.94 8.24 -1.18
N LEU A 171 -22.86 8.84 -0.71
CA LEU A 171 -22.34 10.12 -1.14
C LEU A 171 -22.00 10.11 -2.65
N GLU A 172 -21.28 9.11 -3.14
CA GLU A 172 -20.93 8.97 -4.56
C GLU A 172 -22.17 8.86 -5.44
N ARG A 173 -23.13 8.05 -5.05
CA ARG A 173 -24.42 7.95 -5.75
C ARG A 173 -25.15 9.30 -5.80
N ALA A 174 -25.14 10.06 -4.71
CA ALA A 174 -25.77 11.39 -4.68
C ALA A 174 -25.04 12.37 -5.60
N ILE A 175 -23.71 12.31 -5.68
CA ILE A 175 -22.91 13.12 -6.61
C ILE A 175 -23.21 12.73 -8.06
N ASP A 176 -23.28 11.44 -8.38
CA ASP A 176 -23.52 10.95 -9.74
C ASP A 176 -24.92 11.29 -10.24
N ALA A 177 -25.93 11.29 -9.36
CA ALA A 177 -27.27 11.71 -9.68
C ALA A 177 -27.43 13.22 -9.89
N ALA A 178 -26.44 14.03 -9.47
CA ALA A 178 -26.48 15.48 -9.59
C ALA A 178 -26.21 15.94 -11.04
N ASN A 179 -26.64 17.14 -11.37
CA ASN A 179 -26.38 17.74 -12.68
C ASN A 179 -24.86 18.05 -12.87
N ALA A 180 -24.44 18.18 -14.12
CA ALA A 180 -23.04 18.40 -14.48
C ALA A 180 -22.41 19.65 -13.82
N ALA A 181 -23.20 20.72 -13.61
CA ALA A 181 -22.71 21.96 -12.98
C ALA A 181 -22.38 21.75 -11.49
N VAL A 182 -23.13 20.90 -10.78
CA VAL A 182 -22.90 20.51 -9.39
C VAL A 182 -21.70 19.57 -9.33
N ARG A 183 -21.67 18.51 -10.15
CA ARG A 183 -20.58 17.53 -10.19
C ARG A 183 -19.21 18.17 -10.43
N ARG A 184 -19.11 19.13 -11.34
CA ARG A 184 -17.86 19.86 -11.63
C ARG A 184 -17.29 20.63 -10.43
N ARG A 185 -18.10 20.93 -9.43
CA ARG A 185 -17.67 21.62 -8.20
C ARG A 185 -17.16 20.69 -7.11
N ILE A 186 -17.40 19.38 -7.24
CA ILE A 186 -17.07 18.39 -6.24
C ILE A 186 -15.93 17.52 -6.78
N ARG A 187 -14.92 17.33 -5.95
CA ARG A 187 -13.80 16.45 -6.24
C ARG A 187 -13.66 15.42 -5.11
N VAL A 188 -13.79 14.17 -5.47
CA VAL A 188 -13.55 13.04 -4.59
C VAL A 188 -12.18 12.49 -4.91
N SER A 189 -11.34 12.30 -3.90
CA SER A 189 -10.02 11.71 -4.07
C SER A 189 -10.13 10.28 -4.55
N ARG A 190 -9.36 9.94 -5.58
CA ARG A 190 -9.34 8.57 -6.10
C ARG A 190 -8.74 7.55 -5.14
N GLU A 191 -7.98 8.00 -4.14
CA GLU A 191 -7.47 7.07 -3.14
C GLU A 191 -8.55 6.53 -2.20
N LEU A 192 -9.70 7.22 -2.07
CA LEU A 192 -10.80 6.78 -1.22
C LEU A 192 -11.37 5.43 -1.66
N ASN A 193 -11.46 5.16 -2.96
CA ASN A 193 -11.95 3.87 -3.46
C ASN A 193 -11.03 2.73 -3.02
N THR A 194 -9.72 2.88 -3.24
CA THR A 194 -8.74 1.87 -2.80
C THR A 194 -8.73 1.72 -1.28
N TRP A 195 -8.88 2.82 -0.54
CA TRP A 195 -8.95 2.78 0.91
C TRP A 195 -10.23 2.08 1.39
N LEU A 196 -11.37 2.36 0.76
CA LEU A 196 -12.65 1.71 1.08
C LEU A 196 -12.62 0.20 0.80
N GLU A 197 -12.07 -0.20 -0.35
CA GLU A 197 -11.86 -1.62 -0.70
C GLU A 197 -11.00 -2.35 0.34
N ASN A 198 -9.94 -1.70 0.82
CA ASN A 198 -9.10 -2.26 1.88
C ASN A 198 -9.84 -2.36 3.22
N LEU A 199 -10.63 -1.34 3.56
CA LEU A 199 -11.45 -1.33 4.78
C LEU A 199 -12.51 -2.44 4.74
N ASP A 200 -13.21 -2.61 3.63
CA ASP A 200 -14.20 -3.70 3.45
C ASP A 200 -13.53 -5.07 3.52
N ARG A 201 -12.39 -5.24 2.85
CA ARG A 201 -11.61 -6.49 2.91
C ARG A 201 -11.21 -6.81 4.36
N HIS A 202 -10.73 -5.83 5.10
CA HIS A 202 -10.38 -6.03 6.52
C HIS A 202 -11.60 -6.38 7.37
N ALA A 203 -12.72 -5.70 7.17
CA ALA A 203 -13.97 -6.02 7.87
C ALA A 203 -14.48 -7.44 7.52
N GLN A 204 -14.35 -7.88 6.28
CA GLN A 204 -14.67 -9.24 5.87
C GLN A 204 -13.74 -10.28 6.52
N GLN A 205 -12.45 -10.01 6.60
CA GLN A 205 -11.48 -10.88 7.27
C GLN A 205 -11.78 -11.05 8.75
N LEU A 206 -12.10 -9.97 9.46
CA LEU A 206 -12.50 -10.02 10.87
C LEU A 206 -13.80 -10.84 11.05
N ARG A 207 -14.80 -10.62 10.20
CA ARG A 207 -16.06 -11.40 10.24
C ARG A 207 -15.80 -12.87 9.99
N SER A 208 -14.95 -13.21 9.04
CA SER A 208 -14.60 -14.61 8.71
C SER A 208 -13.88 -15.30 9.89
N ARG A 209 -12.96 -14.58 10.55
CA ARG A 209 -12.29 -15.07 11.77
C ARG A 209 -13.30 -15.31 12.88
N GLN A 210 -14.15 -14.34 13.19
CA GLN A 210 -15.18 -14.45 14.23
C GLN A 210 -16.16 -15.60 13.96
N HIS A 211 -16.55 -15.79 12.71
CA HIS A 211 -17.40 -16.90 12.32
C HIS A 211 -16.70 -18.24 12.56
N PHE A 212 -15.44 -18.38 12.13
CA PHE A 212 -14.68 -19.61 12.36
C PHE A 212 -14.49 -19.90 13.86
N GLU A 213 -14.17 -18.91 14.67
CA GLU A 213 -14.05 -19.04 16.14
C GLU A 213 -15.37 -19.43 16.80
N ALA A 214 -16.49 -18.92 16.31
CA ALA A 214 -17.83 -19.35 16.76
C ALA A 214 -18.13 -20.80 16.40
N GLU A 215 -17.79 -21.25 15.19
CA GLU A 215 -17.93 -22.64 14.75
C GLU A 215 -17.06 -23.60 15.58
N VAL A 216 -15.83 -23.16 15.95
CA VAL A 216 -14.97 -23.93 16.87
C VAL A 216 -15.63 -24.06 18.25
N THR A 217 -16.17 -22.98 18.76
CA THR A 217 -16.85 -22.96 20.08
C THR A 217 -18.11 -23.83 20.07
N ALA A 218 -18.83 -23.86 18.95
CA ALA A 218 -20.02 -24.72 18.76
C ALA A 218 -19.69 -26.22 18.50
N GLY A 219 -18.40 -26.55 18.35
CA GLY A 219 -17.94 -27.90 18.05
C GLY A 219 -18.10 -28.34 16.59
N ASN A 220 -18.45 -27.41 15.68
CA ASN A 220 -18.61 -27.66 14.24
C ASN A 220 -17.29 -27.57 13.47
N ALA A 221 -16.27 -26.88 14.05
CA ALA A 221 -14.93 -26.78 13.51
C ALA A 221 -13.88 -27.13 14.59
N SER A 222 -12.65 -27.41 14.18
CA SER A 222 -11.54 -27.73 15.08
C SER A 222 -10.31 -26.88 14.78
N LEU A 223 -9.55 -26.56 15.82
CA LEU A 223 -8.21 -25.99 15.69
C LEU A 223 -7.13 -27.07 15.47
N ASP A 224 -7.47 -28.35 15.68
CA ASP A 224 -6.59 -29.49 15.43
C ASP A 224 -6.62 -29.86 13.94
N LEU A 225 -5.91 -29.10 13.14
CA LEU A 225 -5.92 -29.21 11.68
C LEU A 225 -4.73 -30.00 11.13
N VAL A 226 -3.70 -30.18 11.95
CA VAL A 226 -2.44 -30.82 11.57
C VAL A 226 -2.19 -32.07 12.43
N LYS A 227 -1.26 -32.95 12.01
CA LYS A 227 -0.99 -34.24 12.65
C LYS A 227 -0.57 -34.14 14.13
N HIS A 228 0.03 -33.03 14.53
CA HIS A 228 0.46 -32.81 15.90
C HIS A 228 -0.23 -31.56 16.47
N PRO A 229 -0.67 -31.60 17.74
CA PRO A 229 -1.38 -30.48 18.35
C PRO A 229 -0.47 -29.24 18.42
N LEU A 230 -1.07 -28.08 18.10
CA LEU A 230 -0.41 -26.80 18.20
C LEU A 230 -0.50 -26.25 19.62
N TYR A 231 0.55 -25.55 20.06
CA TYR A 231 0.47 -24.75 21.29
C TYR A 231 -0.52 -23.57 21.10
N PRO A 232 -1.12 -23.05 22.20
CA PRO A 232 -2.11 -21.97 22.08
C PRO A 232 -1.60 -20.75 21.29
N TYR A 233 -0.35 -20.33 21.49
CA TYR A 233 0.24 -19.23 20.74
C TYR A 233 0.44 -19.55 19.24
N GLN A 234 0.67 -20.82 18.90
CA GLN A 234 0.77 -21.27 17.50
C GLN A 234 -0.60 -21.30 16.83
N GLN A 235 -1.66 -21.66 17.57
CA GLN A 235 -3.03 -21.56 17.09
C GLN A 235 -3.41 -20.09 16.79
N GLU A 236 -3.03 -19.17 17.68
CA GLU A 236 -3.25 -17.74 17.44
C GLU A 236 -2.49 -17.23 16.20
N GLY A 237 -1.21 -17.63 16.04
CA GLY A 237 -0.43 -17.30 14.85
C GLY A 237 -1.01 -17.91 13.57
N MET A 238 -1.50 -19.13 13.61
CA MET A 238 -2.22 -19.77 12.51
C MET A 238 -3.48 -18.95 12.10
N LEU A 239 -4.29 -18.56 13.07
CA LEU A 239 -5.49 -17.73 12.82
C LEU A 239 -5.12 -16.36 12.27
N HIS A 240 -4.09 -15.72 12.84
CA HIS A 240 -3.56 -14.46 12.33
C HIS A 240 -3.14 -14.58 10.87
N LEU A 241 -2.34 -15.58 10.50
CA LEU A 241 -1.91 -15.80 9.12
C LEU A 241 -3.07 -16.07 8.16
N ALA A 242 -4.05 -16.89 8.60
CA ALA A 242 -5.16 -17.29 7.76
C ALA A 242 -6.15 -16.14 7.48
N PHE A 243 -6.43 -15.30 8.48
CA PHE A 243 -7.51 -14.30 8.39
C PHE A 243 -7.04 -12.86 8.20
N THR A 244 -5.74 -12.57 8.13
CA THR A 244 -5.25 -11.19 7.90
C THR A 244 -5.01 -10.88 6.42
N GLY A 245 -4.98 -11.88 5.54
CA GLY A 245 -4.72 -11.73 4.11
C GLY A 245 -3.26 -11.42 3.79
N ARG A 246 -2.69 -10.37 4.36
CA ARG A 246 -1.25 -10.09 4.35
C ARG A 246 -0.78 -9.96 5.79
N ALA A 247 -0.08 -10.97 6.26
CA ALA A 247 0.35 -11.05 7.65
C ALA A 247 1.87 -11.11 7.75
N LEU A 248 2.40 -10.52 8.81
CA LEU A 248 3.79 -10.69 9.22
C LEU A 248 3.82 -11.44 10.56
N LEU A 249 4.49 -12.58 10.56
CA LEU A 249 4.75 -13.33 11.79
C LEU A 249 6.17 -13.00 12.28
N ALA A 250 6.26 -12.17 13.30
CA ALA A 250 7.52 -11.65 13.85
C ALA A 250 7.94 -12.31 15.17
N ASP A 251 7.48 -13.53 15.43
CA ASP A 251 7.84 -14.33 16.61
C ASP A 251 9.34 -14.55 16.71
N GLU A 252 9.83 -14.81 17.92
CA GLU A 252 11.22 -15.17 18.16
C GLU A 252 11.62 -16.45 17.41
N MET A 253 12.92 -16.65 17.23
CA MET A 253 13.45 -17.87 16.59
C MET A 253 13.10 -19.09 17.47
N GLY A 254 12.74 -20.20 16.80
CA GLY A 254 12.41 -21.47 17.49
C GLY A 254 10.95 -21.63 17.93
N LEU A 255 10.10 -20.61 17.83
CA LEU A 255 8.68 -20.70 18.22
C LEU A 255 7.78 -21.40 17.15
N GLY A 256 8.38 -22.02 16.15
CA GLY A 256 7.65 -22.82 15.17
C GLY A 256 6.85 -22.00 14.16
N LYS A 257 7.39 -20.89 13.67
CA LYS A 257 6.76 -20.07 12.61
C LYS A 257 6.38 -20.89 11.38
N THR A 258 7.23 -21.82 10.97
CA THR A 258 7.00 -22.73 9.85
C THR A 258 5.75 -23.58 10.08
N VAL A 259 5.58 -24.12 11.28
CA VAL A 259 4.41 -24.94 11.66
C VAL A 259 3.13 -24.11 11.65
N GLN A 260 3.18 -22.88 12.18
CA GLN A 260 2.06 -21.93 12.14
C GLN A 260 1.64 -21.64 10.70
N ALA A 261 2.61 -21.42 9.79
CA ALA A 261 2.35 -21.14 8.38
C ALA A 261 1.76 -22.38 7.66
N VAL A 262 2.27 -23.58 7.92
CA VAL A 262 1.74 -24.84 7.38
C VAL A 262 0.30 -25.08 7.85
N ALA A 263 0.04 -24.87 9.15
CA ALA A 263 -1.31 -25.00 9.72
C ALA A 263 -2.29 -23.96 9.16
N ALA A 264 -1.83 -22.73 8.95
CA ALA A 264 -2.63 -21.68 8.30
C ALA A 264 -3.01 -22.05 6.87
N CYS A 265 -2.10 -22.65 6.09
CA CYS A 265 -2.41 -23.15 4.75
C CYS A 265 -3.43 -24.27 4.77
N GLU A 266 -3.36 -25.19 5.73
CA GLU A 266 -4.36 -26.24 5.90
C GLU A 266 -5.74 -25.68 6.29
N LEU A 267 -5.75 -24.66 7.16
CA LEU A 267 -6.98 -23.94 7.50
C LEU A 267 -7.59 -23.27 6.25
N LEU A 268 -6.79 -22.53 5.49
CA LEU A 268 -7.24 -21.89 4.26
C LEU A 268 -7.70 -22.88 3.20
N ARG A 269 -7.06 -24.06 3.12
CA ARG A 269 -7.50 -25.15 2.23
C ARG A 269 -8.90 -25.62 2.59
N ARG A 270 -9.18 -25.81 3.89
CA ARG A 270 -10.50 -26.28 4.37
C ARG A 270 -11.59 -25.21 4.27
N THR A 271 -11.25 -23.94 4.52
CA THR A 271 -12.24 -22.85 4.60
C THR A 271 -12.44 -22.13 3.26
N LEU A 272 -11.39 -21.91 2.49
CA LEU A 272 -11.42 -21.17 1.23
C LEU A 272 -11.13 -22.04 0.00
N GLY A 273 -10.75 -23.30 0.18
CA GLY A 273 -10.48 -24.22 -0.93
C GLY A 273 -9.21 -23.90 -1.71
N ILE A 274 -8.21 -23.24 -1.09
CA ILE A 274 -6.93 -22.97 -1.77
C ILE A 274 -6.28 -24.28 -2.23
N ARG A 275 -5.55 -24.21 -3.34
CA ARG A 275 -5.00 -25.42 -4.00
C ARG A 275 -3.48 -25.38 -4.15
N ARG A 276 -2.88 -24.19 -4.21
CA ARG A 276 -1.48 -24.01 -4.52
C ARG A 276 -0.85 -22.95 -3.62
N VAL A 277 0.20 -23.35 -2.92
CA VAL A 277 1.00 -22.48 -2.05
C VAL A 277 2.42 -22.41 -2.61
N LEU A 278 2.94 -21.21 -2.78
CA LEU A 278 4.34 -20.99 -3.11
C LEU A 278 5.11 -20.54 -1.86
N VAL A 279 6.04 -21.35 -1.40
CA VAL A 279 6.96 -21.01 -0.31
C VAL A 279 8.27 -20.53 -0.91
N ILE A 280 8.67 -19.33 -0.56
CA ILE A 280 9.92 -18.72 -0.99
C ILE A 280 10.83 -18.59 0.21
N SER A 281 11.88 -19.39 0.25
CA SER A 281 12.82 -19.47 1.36
C SER A 281 14.28 -19.36 0.86
N PRO A 282 15.27 -19.16 1.74
CA PRO A 282 16.66 -19.43 1.42
C PRO A 282 16.84 -20.84 0.85
N ALA A 283 17.74 -20.99 -0.13
CA ALA A 283 17.96 -22.28 -0.79
C ALA A 283 18.30 -23.43 0.18
N SER A 284 18.99 -23.13 1.29
CA SER A 284 19.34 -24.07 2.34
C SER A 284 18.17 -24.56 3.18
N LEU A 285 17.06 -23.79 3.24
CA LEU A 285 15.93 -24.11 4.10
C LEU A 285 14.80 -24.89 3.40
N LYS A 286 14.90 -25.11 2.09
CA LYS A 286 13.85 -25.84 1.35
C LYS A 286 13.64 -27.27 1.88
N GLY A 287 14.72 -27.99 2.23
CA GLY A 287 14.63 -29.31 2.83
C GLY A 287 13.95 -29.31 4.21
N GLU A 288 14.26 -28.32 5.05
CA GLU A 288 13.59 -28.15 6.35
C GLU A 288 12.08 -27.88 6.19
N TRP A 289 11.71 -27.07 5.20
CA TRP A 289 10.31 -26.84 4.86
C TRP A 289 9.61 -28.12 4.45
N GLU A 290 10.22 -28.92 3.56
CA GLU A 290 9.68 -30.21 3.12
C GLU A 290 9.49 -31.17 4.31
N GLU A 291 10.48 -31.30 5.19
CA GLU A 291 10.39 -32.13 6.40
C GLU A 291 9.26 -31.66 7.34
N GLN A 292 9.15 -30.34 7.57
CA GLN A 292 8.08 -29.81 8.41
C GLN A 292 6.69 -30.03 7.79
N ILE A 293 6.54 -29.83 6.49
CA ILE A 293 5.27 -30.12 5.78
C ILE A 293 4.89 -31.58 5.95
N ALA A 294 5.80 -32.53 5.68
CA ALA A 294 5.55 -33.97 5.81
C ALA A 294 5.25 -34.38 7.27
N LYS A 295 5.91 -33.74 8.25
CA LYS A 295 5.67 -33.99 9.66
C LYS A 295 4.28 -33.56 10.12
N PHE A 296 3.78 -32.41 9.64
CA PHE A 296 2.54 -31.82 10.14
C PHE A 296 1.33 -32.06 9.24
N THR A 297 1.50 -32.39 7.95
CA THR A 297 0.40 -32.63 7.00
C THR A 297 0.66 -33.84 6.12
N ASP A 298 -0.37 -34.32 5.40
CA ASP A 298 -0.26 -35.27 4.30
C ASP A 298 -0.30 -34.58 2.93
N LEU A 299 -0.21 -33.24 2.91
CA LEU A 299 -0.30 -32.49 1.67
C LEU A 299 1.01 -32.63 0.86
N PRO A 300 0.92 -32.81 -0.46
CA PRO A 300 2.08 -32.97 -1.31
C PRO A 300 2.92 -31.70 -1.37
N SER A 301 4.22 -31.86 -1.28
CA SER A 301 5.21 -30.79 -1.47
C SER A 301 6.13 -31.11 -2.65
N HIS A 302 6.61 -30.07 -3.33
CA HIS A 302 7.53 -30.17 -4.45
C HIS A 302 8.65 -29.13 -4.31
N ILE A 303 9.91 -29.59 -4.30
CA ILE A 303 11.06 -28.69 -4.31
C ILE A 303 11.40 -28.29 -5.74
N ILE A 304 11.18 -27.03 -6.09
CA ILE A 304 11.55 -26.45 -7.37
C ILE A 304 13.08 -26.32 -7.44
N GLN A 305 13.72 -27.02 -8.41
CA GLN A 305 15.18 -27.06 -8.50
C GLN A 305 15.70 -27.35 -9.91
N GLY A 306 17.00 -27.07 -10.12
CA GLY A 306 17.68 -27.31 -11.37
C GLY A 306 17.74 -26.12 -12.32
N PRO A 307 18.19 -26.32 -13.58
CA PRO A 307 18.21 -25.29 -14.61
C PRO A 307 16.80 -24.75 -14.89
N ARG A 308 16.72 -23.50 -15.42
CA ARG A 308 15.44 -22.83 -15.70
C ARG A 308 14.47 -23.70 -16.52
N ALA A 309 14.94 -24.30 -17.60
CA ALA A 309 14.09 -25.15 -18.44
C ALA A 309 13.40 -26.29 -17.66
N ARG A 310 14.10 -26.91 -16.70
CA ARG A 310 13.52 -27.93 -15.86
C ARG A 310 12.51 -27.35 -14.85
N ARG A 311 12.84 -26.19 -14.26
CA ARG A 311 11.93 -25.53 -13.29
C ARG A 311 10.60 -25.12 -13.91
N LEU A 312 10.61 -24.66 -15.18
CA LEU A 312 9.37 -24.28 -15.86
C LEU A 312 8.39 -25.46 -15.93
N CYS A 313 8.86 -26.67 -16.26
CA CYS A 313 8.01 -27.87 -16.23
C CYS A 313 7.52 -28.21 -14.82
N GLN A 314 8.31 -27.91 -13.77
CA GLN A 314 7.92 -28.20 -12.39
C GLN A 314 6.79 -27.28 -11.90
N TYR A 315 6.62 -26.08 -12.44
CA TYR A 315 5.49 -25.22 -12.09
C TYR A 315 4.13 -25.74 -12.60
N ASP A 316 4.13 -26.65 -13.54
CA ASP A 316 2.92 -27.34 -14.03
C ASP A 316 2.58 -28.58 -13.21
N GLU A 317 3.47 -29.06 -12.32
CA GLU A 317 3.25 -30.23 -11.48
C GLU A 317 2.28 -29.91 -10.34
N PRO A 318 1.26 -30.77 -10.11
CA PRO A 318 0.20 -30.49 -9.14
C PRO A 318 0.63 -30.80 -7.70
N ALA A 319 1.49 -29.96 -7.10
CA ALA A 319 1.79 -30.01 -5.67
C ALA A 319 1.02 -28.92 -4.92
N PHE A 320 0.60 -29.20 -3.68
CA PHE A 320 -0.02 -28.21 -2.84
C PHE A 320 1.02 -27.18 -2.37
N PHE A 321 2.18 -27.63 -1.86
CA PHE A 321 3.29 -26.78 -1.50
C PHE A 321 4.39 -26.82 -2.57
N ASN A 322 4.74 -25.67 -3.14
CA ASN A 322 5.82 -25.53 -4.10
C ASN A 322 6.95 -24.70 -3.46
N LEU A 323 8.13 -25.31 -3.27
CA LEU A 323 9.24 -24.73 -2.50
C LEU A 323 10.29 -24.17 -3.44
N ALA A 324 10.36 -22.86 -3.55
CA ALA A 324 11.34 -22.15 -4.38
C ALA A 324 12.28 -21.27 -3.54
N ASN A 325 13.37 -20.80 -4.11
CA ASN A 325 14.23 -19.82 -3.47
C ASN A 325 14.19 -18.47 -4.17
N TYR A 326 14.56 -17.42 -3.46
CA TYR A 326 14.48 -16.03 -3.91
C TYR A 326 15.13 -15.77 -5.27
N GLU A 327 16.26 -16.43 -5.56
CA GLU A 327 17.03 -16.28 -6.78
C GLU A 327 16.28 -16.85 -8.02
N GLN A 328 15.38 -17.83 -7.82
CA GLN A 328 14.61 -18.47 -8.87
C GLN A 328 13.40 -17.63 -9.29
N ILE A 329 12.79 -16.90 -8.35
CA ILE A 329 11.52 -16.20 -8.60
C ILE A 329 11.64 -15.16 -9.71
N ARG A 330 12.72 -14.36 -9.70
CA ARG A 330 12.88 -13.27 -10.65
C ARG A 330 12.92 -13.70 -12.12
N PRO A 331 13.72 -14.71 -12.51
CA PRO A 331 13.72 -15.19 -13.88
C PRO A 331 12.48 -15.99 -14.28
N ASP A 332 11.69 -16.47 -13.30
CA ASP A 332 10.59 -17.42 -13.53
C ASP A 332 9.20 -16.80 -13.23
N VAL A 333 9.12 -15.49 -12.95
CA VAL A 333 7.88 -14.83 -12.49
C VAL A 333 6.71 -14.95 -13.46
N GLU A 334 6.97 -14.89 -14.76
CA GLU A 334 5.94 -14.99 -15.79
C GLU A 334 5.28 -16.38 -15.77
N GLU A 335 6.10 -17.42 -15.68
CA GLU A 335 5.63 -18.80 -15.62
C GLU A 335 4.99 -19.14 -14.28
N ILE A 336 5.52 -18.61 -13.19
CA ILE A 336 4.87 -18.75 -11.87
C ILE A 336 3.44 -18.19 -11.90
N ASN A 337 3.26 -17.02 -12.48
CA ASN A 337 1.93 -16.41 -12.59
C ASN A 337 1.02 -17.14 -13.59
N ALA A 338 1.57 -17.65 -14.70
CA ALA A 338 0.79 -18.30 -15.75
C ALA A 338 0.45 -19.75 -15.43
N SER A 339 1.41 -20.53 -14.93
CA SER A 339 1.29 -21.98 -14.75
C SER A 339 0.99 -22.36 -13.30
N LEU A 340 1.79 -21.91 -12.33
CA LEU A 340 1.57 -22.23 -10.92
C LEU A 340 0.37 -21.46 -10.36
N ALA A 341 0.23 -20.17 -10.68
CA ALA A 341 -0.84 -19.29 -10.20
C ALA A 341 -1.17 -19.52 -8.71
N PRO A 342 -0.23 -19.23 -7.78
CA PRO A 342 -0.39 -19.62 -6.37
C PRO A 342 -1.50 -18.80 -5.71
N ASP A 343 -2.35 -19.46 -4.93
CA ASP A 343 -3.38 -18.83 -4.09
C ASP A 343 -2.77 -18.11 -2.88
N VAL A 344 -1.64 -18.66 -2.37
CA VAL A 344 -0.92 -18.14 -1.21
C VAL A 344 0.59 -18.12 -1.48
N ILE A 345 1.24 -17.03 -1.09
CA ILE A 345 2.70 -16.91 -1.12
C ILE A 345 3.22 -16.72 0.29
N ILE A 346 4.15 -17.57 0.71
CA ILE A 346 4.87 -17.48 1.99
C ILE A 346 6.28 -17.01 1.71
N LEU A 347 6.70 -15.96 2.41
CA LEU A 347 8.07 -15.43 2.35
C LEU A 347 8.78 -15.75 3.66
N ASP A 348 9.69 -16.70 3.65
CA ASP A 348 10.52 -17.02 4.79
C ASP A 348 11.81 -16.20 4.77
N GLU A 349 12.30 -15.78 5.96
CA GLU A 349 13.43 -14.85 6.08
C GLU A 349 13.23 -13.57 5.26
N ALA A 350 12.05 -12.94 5.39
CA ALA A 350 11.60 -11.78 4.61
C ALA A 350 12.53 -10.56 4.73
N GLN A 351 13.46 -10.53 5.70
CA GLN A 351 14.51 -9.51 5.76
C GLN A 351 15.41 -9.48 4.49
N ARG A 352 15.43 -10.53 3.68
CA ARG A 352 16.14 -10.56 2.39
C ARG A 352 15.54 -9.58 1.37
N ILE A 353 14.26 -9.25 1.50
CA ILE A 353 13.58 -8.27 0.64
C ILE A 353 13.41 -6.89 1.32
N LYS A 354 14.01 -6.68 2.49
CA LYS A 354 13.91 -5.43 3.28
C LYS A 354 14.37 -4.18 2.52
N ASN A 355 15.26 -4.32 1.55
CA ASN A 355 15.68 -3.19 0.73
C ASN A 355 14.76 -3.08 -0.49
N TRP A 356 13.76 -2.22 -0.42
CA TRP A 356 12.78 -1.93 -1.48
C TRP A 356 13.42 -1.49 -2.83
N GLN A 357 14.68 -1.08 -2.83
CA GLN A 357 15.44 -0.73 -4.04
C GLN A 357 16.07 -1.96 -4.72
N THR A 358 16.05 -3.12 -4.10
CA THR A 358 16.56 -4.33 -4.74
C THR A 358 15.60 -4.81 -5.82
N LYS A 359 16.18 -5.37 -6.89
CA LYS A 359 15.39 -5.94 -7.99
C LYS A 359 14.43 -7.04 -7.52
N THR A 360 14.75 -7.72 -6.45
CA THR A 360 13.91 -8.75 -5.82
C THR A 360 12.68 -8.13 -5.15
N CYS A 361 12.85 -7.06 -4.38
CA CYS A 361 11.72 -6.36 -3.75
C CYS A 361 10.76 -5.75 -4.77
N LEU A 362 11.30 -5.16 -5.86
CA LEU A 362 10.49 -4.57 -6.93
C LEU A 362 9.60 -5.59 -7.65
N LEU A 363 10.00 -6.86 -7.74
CA LEU A 363 9.17 -7.93 -8.30
C LEU A 363 7.96 -8.27 -7.45
N TYR A 364 8.12 -8.27 -6.12
CA TYR A 364 7.02 -8.53 -5.18
C TYR A 364 6.12 -7.30 -4.97
N THR A 365 6.55 -6.11 -5.40
CA THR A 365 5.82 -4.86 -5.23
C THR A 365 5.24 -4.32 -6.54
N SER A 366 5.68 -4.80 -7.73
CA SER A 366 5.21 -4.25 -9.01
C SER A 366 3.74 -4.58 -9.29
N ASP A 367 3.27 -5.79 -8.94
CA ASP A 367 1.85 -6.16 -9.05
C ASP A 367 1.08 -5.92 -7.74
N ALA A 368 1.81 -5.83 -6.61
CA ALA A 368 1.26 -5.53 -5.30
C ALA A 368 1.28 -4.03 -4.94
N ALA A 369 1.91 -3.18 -5.74
CA ALA A 369 2.06 -1.75 -5.46
C ALA A 369 0.72 -0.99 -5.51
N ASP A 370 -0.30 -1.53 -6.17
CA ASP A 370 -1.64 -0.96 -6.13
C ASP A 370 -2.42 -1.34 -4.86
N GLU A 371 -1.94 -2.31 -4.08
CA GLU A 371 -2.67 -2.86 -2.93
C GLU A 371 -1.94 -2.74 -1.57
N TYR A 372 -0.69 -2.26 -1.50
CA TYR A 372 0.04 -2.26 -0.23
C TYR A 372 -0.36 -1.10 0.68
N ASN A 373 -1.16 -1.39 1.71
CA ASN A 373 -1.31 -0.59 2.93
C ASN A 373 -0.65 -1.37 4.08
N PRO A 374 0.51 -0.98 4.60
CA PRO A 374 0.95 -1.51 5.88
C PRO A 374 0.05 -0.89 6.95
N VAL A 375 -0.76 -1.68 7.60
CA VAL A 375 -1.34 -1.38 8.90
C VAL A 375 -0.31 -1.85 9.92
N GLU A 376 0.06 -0.99 10.87
CA GLU A 376 0.91 -1.28 12.02
C GLU A 376 0.39 -2.45 12.85
#